data_b7cc2b1b2c9657de2583d740132f77b3
#
_entry.id   b7cc2b1b2c9657de2583d740132f77b3
#
_cell.length_a   1.000
_cell.length_b   1.000
_cell.length_c   1.000
_cell.angle_alpha   90.00
_cell.angle_beta   90.00
_cell.angle_gamma   90.00
#
_symmetry.space_group_name_H-M   'P 1'
#
loop_
_entity.id
_entity.type
_entity.pdbx_description
1 polymer ?
#
loop_
_entity_poly.entity_id
_entity_poly.type
_entity_poly.pdbx_seq_one_letter_code
_entity_poly.pdbx_strand_id
1 'polypeptide(L)'
;MKRFTALLVAIAVATSLGACSSAAEPSGTPAYTVTRSWSNGYEESALVYADGRSIMTHGQYIERIALPADQMATLAAAAAREIPVGANSDDPILGVTVGAGEMVRPAGLELDSLPELLNRLLDSHTLNP
;
A
#
# COMPACT_ATOMS: atom_id res chain seq x y z
N MET A 1 18.23 -44.56 -12.43
CA MET A 1 18.74 -43.30 -12.64
C MET A 1 17.73 -42.26 -13.00
N LYS A 2 16.75 -42.54 -13.68
CA LYS A 2 15.87 -41.55 -14.21
C LYS A 2 14.72 -41.26 -13.36
N ARG A 3 14.62 -41.79 -12.24
CA ARG A 3 13.41 -41.60 -11.48
C ARG A 3 13.28 -40.30 -10.82
N PHE A 4 14.27 -39.46 -10.83
CA PHE A 4 14.22 -38.25 -10.08
C PHE A 4 13.26 -37.24 -10.61
N THR A 5 12.98 -37.30 -11.86
CA THR A 5 12.14 -36.29 -12.49
C THR A 5 10.75 -36.25 -11.94
N ALA A 6 10.21 -37.34 -11.57
CA ALA A 6 8.84 -37.38 -11.09
C ALA A 6 8.68 -36.59 -9.79
N LEU A 7 9.72 -36.56 -9.01
CA LEU A 7 9.66 -35.90 -7.73
C LEU A 7 9.49 -34.40 -7.85
N LEU A 8 10.16 -33.82 -8.81
CA LEU A 8 10.10 -32.37 -8.98
C LEU A 8 8.73 -31.88 -9.36
N VAL A 9 8.03 -32.66 -10.13
CA VAL A 9 6.71 -32.26 -10.59
C VAL A 9 5.74 -32.14 -9.43
N ALA A 10 5.84 -33.04 -8.49
CA ALA A 10 4.94 -33.02 -7.35
C ALA A 10 5.10 -31.75 -6.52
N ILE A 11 6.32 -31.29 -6.38
CA ILE A 11 6.58 -30.08 -5.60
C ILE A 11 5.98 -28.86 -6.28
N ALA A 12 6.10 -28.78 -7.58
CA ALA A 12 5.55 -27.65 -8.31
C ALA A 12 4.05 -27.54 -8.14
N VAL A 13 3.36 -28.66 -8.15
CA VAL A 13 1.92 -28.68 -7.99
C VAL A 13 1.52 -28.17 -6.60
N ALA A 14 2.24 -28.59 -5.60
CA ALA A 14 1.93 -28.16 -4.24
C ALA A 14 2.08 -26.67 -4.08
N THR A 15 3.08 -26.10 -4.72
CA THR A 15 3.29 -24.65 -4.67
C THR A 15 2.14 -23.89 -5.33
N SER A 16 1.65 -24.41 -6.42
CA SER A 16 0.51 -23.78 -7.11
C SER A 16 -0.74 -23.77 -6.24
N LEU A 17 -0.98 -24.83 -5.53
CA LEU A 17 -2.13 -24.88 -4.65
C LEU A 17 -2.00 -23.88 -3.50
N GLY A 18 -0.80 -23.69 -3.00
CA GLY A 18 -0.58 -22.69 -1.99
C GLY A 18 -0.91 -21.30 -2.46
N ALA A 19 -0.64 -21.01 -3.71
CA ALA A 19 -0.95 -19.70 -4.26
C ALA A 19 -2.46 -19.43 -4.34
N CYS A 20 -3.27 -20.46 -4.39
CA CYS A 20 -4.71 -20.29 -4.45
C CYS A 20 -5.30 -19.81 -3.14
N SER A 21 -4.60 -19.94 -2.04
CA SER A 21 -5.06 -19.39 -0.78
C SER A 21 -4.69 -17.92 -0.63
N SER A 22 -4.46 -17.27 -1.73
CA SER A 22 -4.12 -15.85 -1.80
C SER A 22 -5.21 -14.92 -1.28
N ALA A 23 -6.38 -15.44 -0.96
CA ALA A 23 -7.41 -14.67 -0.30
C ALA A 23 -7.00 -14.25 1.11
N ALA A 24 -5.94 -14.84 1.65
CA ALA A 24 -5.43 -14.44 2.95
C ALA A 24 -4.97 -12.99 2.92
N GLU A 25 -5.24 -12.27 4.00
CA GLU A 25 -4.83 -10.89 4.12
C GLU A 25 -3.32 -10.78 4.19
N PRO A 26 -2.75 -9.69 3.67
CA PRO A 26 -1.34 -9.45 3.85
C PRO A 26 -1.02 -9.25 5.33
N SER A 27 0.18 -9.61 5.71
CA SER A 27 0.64 -9.49 7.08
C SER A 27 2.02 -8.83 7.11
N GLY A 28 2.42 -8.41 8.29
CA GLY A 28 3.70 -7.73 8.47
C GLY A 28 3.59 -6.24 8.27
N THR A 29 4.72 -5.61 8.05
CA THR A 29 4.79 -4.16 7.91
C THR A 29 4.41 -3.73 6.50
N PRO A 30 3.45 -2.83 6.33
CA PRO A 30 3.15 -2.28 5.01
C PRO A 30 4.37 -1.53 4.44
N ALA A 31 4.49 -1.52 3.13
CA ALA A 31 5.50 -0.70 2.46
C ALA A 31 5.17 0.78 2.59
N TYR A 32 3.90 1.13 2.52
CA TYR A 32 3.43 2.50 2.68
C TYR A 32 2.14 2.52 3.47
N THR A 33 1.99 3.54 4.31
CA THR A 33 0.74 3.78 5.03
C THR A 33 0.37 5.25 4.85
N VAL A 34 -0.88 5.50 4.57
CA VAL A 34 -1.41 6.86 4.53
C VAL A 34 -2.66 6.92 5.39
N THR A 35 -2.80 8.01 6.14
CA THR A 35 -3.98 8.25 6.96
C THR A 35 -4.50 9.66 6.69
N ARG A 36 -5.82 9.81 6.71
CA ARG A 36 -6.47 11.11 6.68
C ARG A 36 -7.41 11.18 7.88
N SER A 37 -7.26 12.22 8.67
CA SER A 37 -8.07 12.40 9.89
C SER A 37 -8.73 13.78 9.87
N TRP A 38 -10.04 13.78 10.04
CA TRP A 38 -10.83 15.01 10.10
C TRP A 38 -11.12 15.37 11.55
N SER A 39 -11.33 16.66 11.77
CA SER A 39 -11.59 17.19 13.12
C SER A 39 -12.85 16.62 13.74
N ASN A 40 -13.81 16.13 12.93
CA ASN A 40 -15.04 15.53 13.42
C ASN A 40 -14.86 14.08 13.85
N GLY A 41 -13.65 13.53 13.77
CA GLY A 41 -13.36 12.15 14.17
C GLY A 41 -13.42 11.15 13.04
N TYR A 42 -13.80 11.54 11.83
CA TYR A 42 -13.78 10.64 10.70
C TYR A 42 -12.34 10.38 10.27
N GLU A 43 -12.04 9.12 9.94
CA GLU A 43 -10.70 8.73 9.53
C GLU A 43 -10.74 7.81 8.33
N GLU A 44 -9.72 7.93 7.48
CA GLU A 44 -9.48 7.01 6.36
C GLU A 44 -8.02 6.59 6.37
N SER A 45 -7.75 5.41 5.85
CA SER A 45 -6.37 4.93 5.75
C SER A 45 -6.20 3.98 4.60
N ALA A 46 -4.96 3.84 4.15
CA ALA A 46 -4.57 2.80 3.22
C ALA A 46 -3.28 2.18 3.69
N LEU A 47 -3.26 0.85 3.75
CA LEU A 47 -2.07 0.06 4.00
C LEU A 47 -1.70 -0.61 2.69
N VAL A 48 -0.55 -0.25 2.13
CA VAL A 48 -0.09 -0.77 0.85
C VAL A 48 1.10 -1.68 1.12
N TYR A 49 0.97 -2.95 0.78
CA TYR A 49 2.00 -3.95 1.03
C TYR A 49 2.89 -4.10 -0.20
N ALA A 50 4.08 -4.64 -0.01
CA ALA A 50 5.10 -4.69 -1.05
C ALA A 50 4.67 -5.46 -2.30
N ASP A 51 3.77 -6.41 -2.15
CA ASP A 51 3.25 -7.19 -3.28
C ASP A 51 2.06 -6.53 -3.98
N GLY A 52 1.68 -5.34 -3.57
CA GLY A 52 0.58 -4.57 -4.15
C GLY A 52 -0.76 -4.79 -3.48
N ARG A 53 -0.91 -5.82 -2.65
CA ARG A 53 -2.15 -5.99 -1.89
C ARG A 53 -2.31 -4.83 -0.94
N SER A 54 -3.51 -4.28 -0.88
CA SER A 54 -3.75 -3.05 -0.12
C SER A 54 -5.08 -3.13 0.60
N ILE A 55 -5.10 -2.60 1.80
CA ILE A 55 -6.30 -2.54 2.63
C ILE A 55 -6.65 -1.08 2.84
N MET A 56 -7.83 -0.69 2.39
CA MET A 56 -8.31 0.68 2.52
C MET A 56 -9.47 0.72 3.49
N THR A 57 -9.45 1.72 4.37
CA THR A 57 -10.47 1.90 5.38
C THR A 57 -11.07 3.30 5.25
N HIS A 58 -12.39 3.36 5.16
CA HIS A 58 -13.16 4.60 5.08
C HIS A 58 -14.16 4.56 6.23
N GLY A 59 -13.82 5.13 7.35
CA GLY A 59 -14.62 5.00 8.56
C GLY A 59 -14.67 3.54 8.99
N GLN A 60 -15.83 2.93 8.93
CA GLN A 60 -16.02 1.51 9.27
C GLN A 60 -15.99 0.61 8.05
N TYR A 61 -15.89 1.17 6.87
CA TYR A 61 -15.92 0.42 5.63
C TYR A 61 -14.50 0.03 5.22
N ILE A 62 -14.30 -1.25 4.95
CA ILE A 62 -12.99 -1.80 4.60
C ILE A 62 -13.04 -2.37 3.20
N GLU A 63 -12.11 -1.97 2.35
CA GLU A 63 -11.95 -2.50 1.01
C GLU A 63 -10.57 -3.09 0.83
N ARG A 64 -10.50 -4.12 0.00
CA ARG A 64 -9.23 -4.74 -0.37
C ARG A 64 -9.05 -4.60 -1.87
N ILE A 65 -7.90 -4.06 -2.26
CA ILE A 65 -7.56 -3.88 -3.66
C ILE A 65 -6.16 -4.44 -3.91
N ALA A 66 -5.81 -4.58 -5.18
CA ALA A 66 -4.47 -4.98 -5.57
C ALA A 66 -3.94 -3.96 -6.57
N LEU A 67 -2.78 -3.38 -6.25
CA LEU A 67 -2.13 -2.45 -7.16
C LEU A 67 -1.24 -3.23 -8.12
N PRO A 68 -1.32 -2.96 -9.42
CA PRO A 68 -0.45 -3.62 -10.39
C PRO A 68 1.00 -3.21 -10.21
N ALA A 69 1.89 -4.00 -10.78
CA ALA A 69 3.33 -3.83 -10.61
C ALA A 69 3.83 -2.45 -11.07
N ASP A 70 3.25 -1.91 -12.13
CA ASP A 70 3.65 -0.59 -12.63
C ASP A 70 3.29 0.53 -11.64
N GLN A 71 2.16 0.41 -10.97
CA GLN A 71 1.78 1.37 -9.94
C GLN A 71 2.65 1.22 -8.70
N MET A 72 3.00 0.00 -8.33
CA MET A 72 3.95 -0.20 -7.23
C MET A 72 5.32 0.39 -7.55
N ALA A 73 5.76 0.31 -8.80
CA ALA A 73 7.01 0.94 -9.24
C ALA A 73 6.92 2.47 -9.14
N THR A 74 5.78 3.04 -9.47
CA THR A 74 5.54 4.48 -9.33
C THR A 74 5.66 4.92 -7.87
N LEU A 75 5.06 4.16 -6.96
CA LEU A 75 5.18 4.46 -5.53
C LEU A 75 6.63 4.35 -5.04
N ALA A 76 7.35 3.34 -5.49
CA ALA A 76 8.74 3.15 -5.08
C ALA A 76 9.62 4.30 -5.55
N ALA A 77 9.42 4.78 -6.77
CA ALA A 77 10.17 5.91 -7.29
C ALA A 77 9.87 7.19 -6.50
N ALA A 78 8.61 7.40 -6.17
CA ALA A 78 8.22 8.55 -5.36
C ALA A 78 8.77 8.46 -3.94
N ALA A 79 8.81 7.27 -3.37
CA ALA A 79 9.29 7.05 -2.00
C ALA A 79 10.80 7.28 -1.87
N ALA A 80 11.53 7.24 -2.97
CA ALA A 80 12.97 7.54 -2.95
C ALA A 80 13.25 9.02 -2.75
N ARG A 81 12.25 9.88 -2.92
CA ARG A 81 12.41 11.33 -2.74
C ARG A 81 12.03 11.73 -1.33
N GLU A 82 12.72 12.73 -0.82
CA GLU A 82 12.43 13.27 0.50
C GLU A 82 11.03 13.91 0.52
N ILE A 83 10.32 13.67 1.61
CA ILE A 83 9.01 14.28 1.83
C ILE A 83 9.20 15.54 2.65
N PRO A 84 8.93 16.75 2.10
CA PRO A 84 8.98 17.95 2.91
C PRO A 84 7.94 17.87 4.03
N VAL A 85 8.42 18.07 5.26
CA VAL A 85 7.58 17.97 6.45
C VAL A 85 7.19 19.39 6.88
N GLY A 86 5.93 19.54 7.28
CA GLY A 86 5.45 20.85 7.73
C GLY A 86 4.34 20.70 8.74
N ALA A 87 4.06 21.79 9.44
CA ALA A 87 2.95 21.86 10.37
C ALA A 87 1.68 22.13 9.57
N ASN A 88 1.06 21.06 9.06
CA ASN A 88 -0.19 21.19 8.35
C ASN A 88 -1.32 20.96 9.35
N SER A 89 -2.13 21.97 9.55
CA SER A 89 -3.31 21.91 10.42
C SER A 89 -4.60 21.91 9.63
N ASP A 90 -4.52 21.73 8.32
CA ASP A 90 -5.70 21.68 7.49
C ASP A 90 -6.52 20.42 7.79
N ASP A 91 -7.80 20.50 7.53
CA ASP A 91 -8.74 19.42 7.73
C ASP A 91 -9.09 18.80 6.35
N PRO A 92 -8.68 17.58 6.06
CA PRO A 92 -8.10 16.59 6.96
C PRO A 92 -6.59 16.72 7.14
N ILE A 93 -6.11 16.15 8.23
CA ILE A 93 -4.67 16.03 8.47
C ILE A 93 -4.20 14.75 7.80
N LEU A 94 -3.18 14.87 6.97
CA LEU A 94 -2.60 13.72 6.26
C LEU A 94 -1.32 13.27 6.97
N GLY A 95 -1.19 11.97 7.17
CA GLY A 95 0.03 11.34 7.68
C GLY A 95 0.50 10.27 6.72
N VAL A 96 1.81 10.16 6.52
CA VAL A 96 2.42 9.18 5.63
C VAL A 96 3.54 8.46 6.35
N THR A 97 3.59 7.15 6.20
CA THR A 97 4.64 6.31 6.74
C THR A 97 5.24 5.47 5.63
N VAL A 98 6.55 5.39 5.57
CA VAL A 98 7.26 4.51 4.65
C VAL A 98 7.86 3.36 5.45
N GLY A 99 7.43 2.14 5.16
CA GLY A 99 7.89 0.96 5.87
C GLY A 99 7.64 1.07 7.36
N ALA A 100 8.65 0.73 8.15
CA ALA A 100 8.60 0.79 9.61
C ALA A 100 9.03 2.15 10.16
N GLY A 101 9.18 3.15 9.32
CA GLY A 101 9.58 4.49 9.76
C GLY A 101 8.50 5.21 10.54
N GLU A 102 8.82 6.42 10.96
CA GLU A 102 7.86 7.26 11.66
C GLU A 102 6.88 7.90 10.70
N MET A 103 5.67 8.12 11.18
CA MET A 103 4.67 8.87 10.42
C MET A 103 5.09 10.32 10.30
N VAL A 104 5.05 10.85 9.08
CA VAL A 104 5.35 12.25 8.83
C VAL A 104 4.11 12.96 8.31
N ARG A 105 4.01 14.25 8.58
CA ARG A 105 2.98 15.13 8.05
C ARG A 105 3.59 15.93 6.92
N PRO A 106 3.19 15.67 5.66
CA PRO A 106 3.78 16.42 4.56
C PRO A 106 3.37 17.88 4.58
N ALA A 107 4.28 18.74 4.14
CA ALA A 107 4.02 20.18 4.07
C ALA A 107 3.01 20.52 2.98
N GLY A 108 2.87 19.67 1.97
CA GLY A 108 1.92 19.88 0.88
C GLY A 108 1.82 18.63 0.02
N LEU A 109 0.95 18.69 -0.98
CA LEU A 109 0.69 17.59 -1.90
C LEU A 109 1.19 17.95 -3.29
N GLU A 110 2.50 17.94 -3.46
CA GLU A 110 3.10 18.21 -4.75
C GLU A 110 2.75 17.05 -5.70
N LEU A 111 2.42 17.38 -6.94
CA LEU A 111 2.00 16.40 -7.93
C LEU A 111 3.04 15.28 -8.08
N ASP A 112 2.56 14.05 -8.07
CA ASP A 112 3.35 12.83 -8.19
C ASP A 112 4.35 12.60 -7.05
N SER A 113 4.25 13.35 -5.96
CA SER A 113 4.96 13.02 -4.74
C SER A 113 4.29 11.84 -4.04
N LEU A 114 5.01 11.16 -3.16
CA LEU A 114 4.44 10.02 -2.45
C LEU A 114 3.17 10.40 -1.67
N PRO A 115 3.14 11.52 -0.93
CA PRO A 115 1.91 11.90 -0.25
C PRO A 115 0.74 12.14 -1.20
N GLU A 116 0.99 12.78 -2.33
CA GLU A 116 -0.07 13.07 -3.29
C GLU A 116 -0.59 11.77 -3.94
N LEU A 117 0.30 10.86 -4.30
CA LEU A 117 -0.08 9.59 -4.88
C LEU A 117 -0.92 8.76 -3.90
N LEU A 118 -0.52 8.70 -2.65
CA LEU A 118 -1.26 7.97 -1.63
C LEU A 118 -2.60 8.63 -1.31
N ASN A 119 -2.64 9.95 -1.33
CA ASN A 119 -3.90 10.68 -1.18
C ASN A 119 -4.85 10.39 -2.34
N ARG A 120 -4.32 10.34 -3.55
CA ARG A 120 -5.09 9.99 -4.75
C ARG A 120 -5.63 8.57 -4.66
N LEU A 121 -4.82 7.66 -4.12
CA LEU A 121 -5.24 6.28 -3.91
C LEU A 121 -6.45 6.20 -2.99
N LEU A 122 -6.47 6.98 -1.92
CA LEU A 122 -7.62 7.02 -1.03
C LEU A 122 -8.87 7.56 -1.72
N ASP A 123 -8.72 8.48 -2.66
CA ASP A 123 -9.86 9.08 -3.36
C ASP A 123 -10.43 8.17 -4.44
N SER A 124 -9.58 7.51 -5.21
CA SER A 124 -10.01 6.84 -6.44
C SER A 124 -9.69 5.35 -6.49
N HIS A 125 -9.02 4.83 -5.49
CA HIS A 125 -8.56 3.44 -5.42
C HIS A 125 -7.58 3.07 -6.54
N THR A 126 -6.95 4.07 -7.13
CA THR A 126 -5.93 3.89 -8.18
C THR A 126 -4.97 5.07 -8.14
N LEU A 127 -3.77 4.86 -8.67
CA LEU A 127 -2.81 5.95 -8.83
C LEU A 127 -3.00 6.69 -10.15
N ASN A 128 -3.79 6.15 -11.05
CA ASN A 128 -4.06 6.80 -12.32
C ASN A 128 -5.05 7.93 -12.11
N PRO A 129 -4.83 9.05 -12.77
CA PRO A 129 -5.75 10.19 -12.66
C PRO A 129 -7.11 9.91 -13.27
#